data_41a8a83978ef899d78655bd8d9b3d166
#
_entry.id   41a8a83978ef899d78655bd8d9b3d166
#
_cell.length_a   1.000
_cell.length_b   1.000
_cell.length_c   1.000
_cell.angle_alpha   90.00
_cell.angle_beta   90.00
_cell.angle_gamma   90.00
#
_symmetry.space_group_name_H-M   'P 1'
#
loop_
_entity.id
_entity.type
_entity.pdbx_description
1 polymer ?
#
loop_
_entity_poly.entity_id
_entity_poly.type
_entity_poly.pdbx_seq_one_letter_code
_entity_poly.pdbx_strand_id
1 'polypeptide(L)'
;MSNKWTTILIGNGLGMTICPNHFRIDQGLNSAWNQLSPEHQERIKNLITDKSDLNTEEQLDKHYQVIQACLMLSKIEQHSNLAWLHDDAKSFPDNFRTFIVNTALHFFEYKIKDYSKFNPFLEKLKNYILNNNTHLITLNYDKLIYDRFSVDQEIMFFDKGRLMDGFLVNDTGFTPERLWGSSIGYYIHLHGSPLFYTDLKKD
;
A
#
# COMPACT_ATOMS: atom_id res chain seq x y z
N MET A 1 5.70 -36.80 8.74
CA MET A 1 6.08 -35.53 9.38
C MET A 1 5.07 -34.50 8.94
N SER A 2 4.41 -33.79 9.85
CA SER A 2 3.45 -32.73 9.45
C SER A 2 4.24 -31.58 8.82
N ASN A 3 3.92 -31.24 7.57
CA ASN A 3 4.44 -30.03 6.93
C ASN A 3 3.90 -28.81 7.67
N LYS A 4 4.60 -28.38 8.72
CA LYS A 4 4.21 -27.19 9.48
C LYS A 4 4.59 -25.95 8.66
N TRP A 5 3.61 -25.11 8.38
CA TRP A 5 3.81 -23.82 7.75
C TRP A 5 4.04 -22.73 8.78
N THR A 6 4.91 -21.79 8.45
CA THR A 6 5.17 -20.59 9.24
C THR A 6 4.72 -19.36 8.44
N THR A 7 4.06 -18.44 9.10
CA THR A 7 3.73 -17.13 8.51
C THR A 7 4.58 -16.06 9.18
N ILE A 8 5.33 -15.32 8.39
CA ILE A 8 6.10 -14.15 8.84
C ILE A 8 5.30 -12.91 8.43
N LEU A 9 4.94 -12.08 9.42
CA LEU A 9 4.28 -10.81 9.23
C LEU A 9 5.28 -9.68 9.43
N ILE A 10 5.41 -8.80 8.44
CA ILE A 10 6.30 -7.64 8.45
C ILE A 10 5.47 -6.37 8.43
N GLY A 11 5.74 -5.51 9.41
CA GLY A 11 5.13 -4.19 9.54
C GLY A 11 6.16 -3.06 9.38
N ASN A 12 5.71 -1.83 9.55
CA ASN A 12 6.50 -0.62 9.34
C ASN A 12 7.78 -0.51 10.19
N GLY A 13 7.91 -1.31 11.25
CA GLY A 13 9.12 -1.38 12.06
C GLY A 13 10.39 -1.68 11.26
N LEU A 14 10.28 -2.41 10.13
CA LEU A 14 11.42 -2.63 9.22
C LEU A 14 11.86 -1.32 8.57
N GLY A 15 10.95 -0.58 7.96
CA GLY A 15 11.24 0.72 7.36
C GLY A 15 11.80 1.71 8.38
N MET A 16 11.21 1.75 9.59
CA MET A 16 11.67 2.57 10.70
C MET A 16 13.09 2.23 11.14
N THR A 17 13.50 0.98 11.05
CA THR A 17 14.88 0.57 11.38
C THR A 17 15.89 1.05 10.32
N ILE A 18 15.46 1.12 9.06
CA ILE A 18 16.33 1.52 7.94
C ILE A 18 16.46 3.06 7.85
N CYS A 19 15.33 3.76 7.87
CA CYS A 19 15.27 5.21 7.75
C CYS A 19 14.06 5.79 8.51
N PRO A 20 14.17 6.02 9.83
CA PRO A 20 13.05 6.53 10.64
C PRO A 20 12.45 7.81 10.07
N ASN A 21 13.28 8.73 9.60
CA ASN A 21 12.83 10.01 9.08
C ASN A 21 11.99 9.90 7.81
N HIS A 22 12.07 8.80 7.06
CA HIS A 22 11.26 8.58 5.86
C HIS A 22 10.01 7.76 6.16
N PHE A 23 10.13 6.74 7.03
CA PHE A 23 9.08 5.76 7.26
C PHE A 23 8.12 6.11 8.40
N ARG A 24 8.28 7.29 9.03
CA ARG A 24 7.25 7.79 9.94
C ARG A 24 5.98 8.13 9.15
N ILE A 25 4.83 7.78 9.70
CA ILE A 25 3.54 7.99 9.02
C ILE A 25 3.27 9.47 8.76
N ASP A 26 3.62 10.35 9.71
CA ASP A 26 3.47 11.79 9.55
C ASP A 26 4.31 12.34 8.37
N GLN A 27 5.45 11.74 8.05
CA GLN A 27 6.24 12.14 6.89
C GLN A 27 5.53 11.79 5.56
N GLY A 28 4.96 10.60 5.47
CA GLY A 28 4.16 10.19 4.31
C GLY A 28 2.93 11.08 4.13
N LEU A 29 2.20 11.33 5.22
CA LEU A 29 1.02 12.19 5.21
C LEU A 29 1.37 13.64 4.83
N ASN A 30 2.42 14.21 5.41
CA ASN A 30 2.88 15.56 5.05
C ASN A 30 3.32 15.65 3.58
N SER A 31 4.04 14.64 3.09
CA SER A 31 4.45 14.58 1.69
C SER A 31 3.24 14.57 0.75
N ALA A 32 2.25 13.74 1.03
CA ALA A 32 1.02 13.65 0.25
C ALA A 32 0.18 14.94 0.35
N TRP A 33 0.10 15.53 1.54
CA TRP A 33 -0.59 16.80 1.77
C TRP A 33 -0.02 17.93 0.88
N ASN A 34 1.30 18.04 0.85
CA ASN A 34 1.99 19.06 0.06
C ASN A 34 1.88 18.85 -1.45
N GLN A 35 1.46 17.68 -1.91
CA GLN A 35 1.19 17.39 -3.33
C GLN A 35 -0.23 17.75 -3.76
N LEU A 36 -1.14 17.98 -2.82
CA LEU A 36 -2.49 18.44 -3.12
C LEU A 36 -2.47 19.91 -3.56
N SER A 37 -3.34 20.28 -4.49
CA SER A 37 -3.55 21.69 -4.82
C SER A 37 -4.06 22.47 -3.61
N PRO A 38 -3.75 23.78 -3.50
CA PRO A 38 -4.28 24.63 -2.41
C PRO A 38 -5.79 24.57 -2.29
N GLU A 39 -6.51 24.48 -3.40
CA GLU A 39 -7.96 24.33 -3.44
C GLU A 39 -8.43 23.04 -2.77
N HIS A 40 -7.78 21.91 -3.05
CA HIS A 40 -8.10 20.63 -2.42
C HIS A 40 -7.77 20.62 -0.93
N GLN A 41 -6.64 21.21 -0.55
CA GLN A 41 -6.27 21.36 0.87
C GLN A 41 -7.32 22.17 1.63
N GLU A 42 -7.77 23.29 1.06
CA GLU A 42 -8.79 24.14 1.68
C GLU A 42 -10.15 23.42 1.80
N ARG A 43 -10.57 22.71 0.75
CA ARG A 43 -11.79 21.90 0.79
C ARG A 43 -11.75 20.84 1.89
N ILE A 44 -10.63 20.12 2.02
CA ILE A 44 -10.45 19.13 3.08
C ILE A 44 -10.51 19.80 4.47
N LYS A 45 -9.82 20.93 4.66
CA LYS A 45 -9.83 21.68 5.93
C LYS A 45 -11.23 22.19 6.31
N ASN A 46 -12.01 22.62 5.34
CA ASN A 46 -13.36 23.16 5.57
C ASN A 46 -14.38 22.08 5.96
N LEU A 47 -14.10 20.81 5.65
CA LEU A 47 -14.98 19.70 6.03
C LEU A 47 -14.82 19.27 7.48
N ILE A 48 -13.75 19.71 8.15
CA ILE A 48 -13.46 19.33 9.52
C ILE A 48 -13.41 20.60 10.39
N THR A 49 -14.08 20.52 11.51
CA THR A 49 -14.19 21.64 12.48
C THR A 49 -12.84 22.13 12.98
N ASP A 50 -11.84 21.29 12.98
CA ASP A 50 -10.50 21.54 13.52
C ASP A 50 -9.61 22.33 12.57
N LYS A 51 -9.91 22.40 11.27
CA LYS A 51 -9.13 23.08 10.21
C LYS A 51 -7.62 22.78 10.23
N SER A 52 -7.22 21.67 10.84
CA SER A 52 -5.83 21.25 10.92
C SER A 52 -5.40 20.57 9.62
N ASP A 53 -4.09 20.57 9.35
CA ASP A 53 -3.51 19.83 8.24
C ASP A 53 -3.65 18.31 8.50
N LEU A 54 -3.91 17.56 7.43
CA LEU A 54 -4.07 16.10 7.51
C LEU A 54 -2.70 15.42 7.63
N ASN A 55 -2.15 15.36 8.85
CA ASN A 55 -0.81 14.88 9.09
C ASN A 55 -0.68 13.86 10.24
N THR A 56 -1.81 13.42 10.81
CA THR A 56 -1.83 12.38 11.84
C THR A 56 -2.85 11.29 11.53
N GLU A 57 -2.64 10.08 12.09
CA GLU A 57 -3.60 8.97 11.94
C GLU A 57 -4.97 9.30 12.54
N GLU A 58 -5.01 10.04 13.65
CA GLU A 58 -6.27 10.45 14.27
C GLU A 58 -7.11 11.33 13.34
N GLN A 59 -6.46 12.20 12.57
CA GLN A 59 -7.14 13.02 11.58
C GLN A 59 -7.66 12.19 10.39
N LEU A 60 -6.94 11.12 9.99
CA LEU A 60 -7.41 10.19 8.96
C LEU A 60 -8.74 9.54 9.35
N ASP A 61 -8.91 9.16 10.59
CA ASP A 61 -10.14 8.52 11.05
C ASP A 61 -11.36 9.46 10.95
N LYS A 62 -11.18 10.72 11.35
CA LYS A 62 -12.21 11.75 11.18
C LYS A 62 -12.59 11.96 9.70
N HIS A 63 -11.61 11.97 8.81
CA HIS A 63 -11.85 12.10 7.37
C HIS A 63 -12.54 10.87 6.78
N TYR A 64 -12.23 9.69 7.27
CA TYR A 64 -12.91 8.46 6.87
C TYR A 64 -14.41 8.51 7.16
N GLN A 65 -14.81 9.04 8.30
CA GLN A 65 -16.23 9.26 8.63
C GLN A 65 -16.90 10.21 7.65
N VAL A 66 -16.22 11.28 7.26
CA VAL A 66 -16.74 12.22 6.25
C VAL A 66 -16.88 11.55 4.89
N ILE A 67 -15.91 10.73 4.49
CA ILE A 67 -15.98 9.95 3.24
C ILE A 67 -17.19 9.02 3.23
N GLN A 68 -17.43 8.31 4.33
CA GLN A 68 -18.62 7.44 4.43
C GLN A 68 -19.90 8.24 4.27
N ALA A 69 -19.99 9.42 4.89
CA ALA A 69 -21.14 10.31 4.70
C ALA A 69 -21.29 10.77 3.24
N CYS A 70 -20.18 11.18 2.59
CA CYS A 70 -20.18 11.57 1.19
C CYS A 70 -20.63 10.42 0.25
N LEU A 71 -20.15 9.21 0.48
CA LEU A 71 -20.56 8.02 -0.28
C LEU A 71 -22.05 7.68 -0.10
N MET A 72 -22.60 7.94 1.09
CA MET A 72 -24.04 7.81 1.33
C MET A 72 -24.83 8.88 0.57
N LEU A 73 -24.40 10.14 0.65
CA LEU A 73 -25.03 11.28 -0.02
C LEU A 73 -24.99 11.16 -1.54
N SER A 74 -23.89 10.64 -2.10
CA SER A 74 -23.76 10.43 -3.55
C SER A 74 -24.73 9.41 -4.13
N LYS A 75 -25.38 8.60 -3.29
CA LYS A 75 -26.44 7.63 -3.68
C LYS A 75 -27.84 8.21 -3.65
N ILE A 76 -28.01 9.41 -3.11
CA ILE A 76 -29.31 10.09 -3.10
C ILE A 76 -29.58 10.58 -4.53
N GLU A 77 -30.81 10.32 -5.03
CA GLU A 77 -31.20 10.83 -6.34
C GLU A 77 -31.05 12.36 -6.42
N GLN A 78 -30.60 12.82 -7.58
CA GLN A 78 -30.40 14.25 -7.85
C GLN A 78 -31.72 15.01 -7.85
N HIS A 79 -32.14 15.50 -6.71
CA HIS A 79 -33.14 16.56 -6.66
C HIS A 79 -32.48 17.91 -6.87
N SER A 80 -33.06 18.74 -7.72
CA SER A 80 -32.52 20.05 -8.16
C SER A 80 -32.03 20.97 -7.02
N ASN A 81 -32.58 20.80 -5.82
CA ASN A 81 -32.23 21.59 -4.64
C ASN A 81 -31.01 21.08 -3.86
N LEU A 82 -30.45 19.91 -4.23
CA LEU A 82 -29.33 19.26 -3.57
C LEU A 82 -28.13 19.01 -4.52
N ALA A 83 -28.18 19.58 -5.73
CA ALA A 83 -27.15 19.34 -6.75
C ALA A 83 -25.73 19.71 -6.24
N TRP A 84 -25.61 20.80 -5.52
CA TRP A 84 -24.34 21.24 -4.93
C TRP A 84 -23.77 20.21 -3.94
N LEU A 85 -24.61 19.64 -3.10
CA LEU A 85 -24.21 18.63 -2.12
C LEU A 85 -23.77 17.33 -2.82
N HIS A 86 -24.44 16.97 -3.91
CA HIS A 86 -24.09 15.81 -4.70
C HIS A 86 -22.73 15.94 -5.39
N ASP A 87 -22.40 17.10 -5.94
CA ASP A 87 -21.15 17.33 -6.64
C ASP A 87 -19.95 17.35 -5.66
N ASP A 88 -20.09 17.99 -4.52
CA ASP A 88 -19.08 17.97 -3.47
C ASP A 88 -18.92 16.57 -2.85
N ALA A 89 -20.03 15.83 -2.65
CA ALA A 89 -19.99 14.47 -2.14
C ALA A 89 -19.29 13.49 -3.11
N LYS A 90 -19.32 13.74 -4.42
CA LYS A 90 -18.59 12.94 -5.41
C LYS A 90 -17.09 13.26 -5.45
N SER A 91 -16.74 14.52 -5.41
CA SER A 91 -15.36 14.95 -5.60
C SER A 91 -14.49 14.68 -4.37
N PHE A 92 -15.03 14.74 -3.16
CA PHE A 92 -14.27 14.57 -1.94
C PHE A 92 -13.64 13.17 -1.78
N PRO A 93 -14.37 12.05 -2.00
CA PRO A 93 -13.78 10.71 -1.94
C PRO A 93 -12.61 10.51 -2.91
N ASP A 94 -12.67 11.09 -4.11
CA ASP A 94 -11.61 10.97 -5.11
C ASP A 94 -10.36 11.76 -4.72
N ASN A 95 -10.53 12.96 -4.19
CA ASN A 95 -9.44 13.78 -3.67
C ASN A 95 -8.75 13.10 -2.48
N PHE A 96 -9.53 12.50 -1.58
CA PHE A 96 -8.99 11.77 -0.45
C PHE A 96 -8.30 10.46 -0.90
N ARG A 97 -8.85 9.75 -1.87
CA ARG A 97 -8.18 8.59 -2.47
C ARG A 97 -6.81 8.97 -3.02
N THR A 98 -6.72 10.07 -3.75
CA THR A 98 -5.45 10.60 -4.27
C THR A 98 -4.46 10.89 -3.14
N PHE A 99 -4.91 11.47 -2.05
CA PHE A 99 -4.08 11.71 -0.87
C PHE A 99 -3.53 10.40 -0.26
N ILE A 100 -4.37 9.39 -0.08
CA ILE A 100 -3.94 8.07 0.44
C ILE A 100 -2.97 7.40 -0.52
N VAL A 101 -3.23 7.43 -1.83
CA VAL A 101 -2.31 6.88 -2.84
C VAL A 101 -0.95 7.59 -2.79
N ASN A 102 -0.92 8.92 -2.71
CA ASN A 102 0.32 9.68 -2.60
C ASN A 102 1.09 9.37 -1.30
N THR A 103 0.37 9.13 -0.20
CA THR A 103 0.99 8.66 1.05
C THR A 103 1.66 7.29 0.87
N ALA A 104 0.97 6.35 0.22
CA ALA A 104 1.54 5.03 -0.08
C ALA A 104 2.74 5.12 -1.03
N LEU A 105 2.65 5.96 -2.07
CA LEU A 105 3.75 6.20 -3.02
C LEU A 105 4.97 6.81 -2.34
N HIS A 106 4.81 7.69 -1.35
CA HIS A 106 5.93 8.22 -0.59
C HIS A 106 6.78 7.09 0.01
N PHE A 107 6.17 6.09 0.63
CA PHE A 107 6.89 4.95 1.18
C PHE A 107 7.43 4.00 0.10
N PHE A 108 6.66 3.80 -0.96
CA PHE A 108 7.02 2.91 -2.06
C PHE A 108 8.24 3.39 -2.85
N GLU A 109 8.39 4.69 -3.06
CA GLU A 109 9.47 5.27 -3.85
C GLU A 109 10.82 5.33 -3.12
N TYR A 110 10.86 4.96 -1.85
CA TYR A 110 12.11 4.95 -1.10
C TYR A 110 13.13 4.00 -1.71
N LYS A 111 14.33 4.52 -1.92
CA LYS A 111 15.48 3.75 -2.41
C LYS A 111 16.54 3.66 -1.33
N ILE A 112 16.93 2.44 -0.97
CA ILE A 112 18.00 2.21 -0.02
C ILE A 112 19.31 2.72 -0.64
N LYS A 113 19.96 3.67 0.03
CA LYS A 113 21.26 4.22 -0.40
C LYS A 113 22.43 3.31 -0.02
N ASP A 114 22.31 2.62 1.10
CA ASP A 114 23.34 1.70 1.62
C ASP A 114 22.67 0.41 2.12
N TYR A 115 22.92 -0.66 1.41
CA TYR A 115 22.42 -1.98 1.74
C TYR A 115 23.22 -2.72 2.80
N SER A 116 24.37 -2.20 3.24
CA SER A 116 25.27 -2.92 4.17
C SER A 116 24.58 -3.33 5.47
N LYS A 117 23.72 -2.48 6.00
CA LYS A 117 22.94 -2.75 7.21
C LYS A 117 21.72 -3.65 6.96
N PHE A 118 21.16 -3.62 5.76
CA PHE A 118 19.93 -4.34 5.43
C PHE A 118 20.21 -5.75 4.89
N ASN A 119 21.28 -5.93 4.13
CA ASN A 119 21.66 -7.23 3.56
C ASN A 119 21.74 -8.36 4.61
N PRO A 120 22.34 -8.20 5.80
CA PRO A 120 22.41 -9.27 6.78
C PRO A 120 21.03 -9.76 7.25
N PHE A 121 20.05 -8.86 7.31
CA PHE A 121 18.65 -9.23 7.60
C PHE A 121 18.04 -10.00 6.44
N LEU A 122 18.18 -9.50 5.20
CA LEU A 122 17.67 -10.16 4.00
C LEU A 122 18.21 -11.57 3.81
N GLU A 123 19.51 -11.76 3.99
CA GLU A 123 20.15 -13.08 3.90
C GLU A 123 19.62 -14.05 4.96
N LYS A 124 19.43 -13.59 6.20
CA LYS A 124 18.82 -14.43 7.25
C LYS A 124 17.37 -14.79 6.92
N LEU A 125 16.60 -13.83 6.42
CA LEU A 125 15.22 -14.04 6.00
C LEU A 125 15.15 -15.01 4.81
N LYS A 126 16.00 -14.83 3.81
CA LYS A 126 16.16 -15.74 2.66
C LYS A 126 16.45 -17.16 3.14
N ASN A 127 17.49 -17.34 3.93
CA ASN A 127 17.88 -18.65 4.45
C ASN A 127 16.76 -19.32 5.27
N TYR A 128 15.99 -18.52 6.03
CA TYR A 128 14.84 -19.06 6.75
C TYR A 128 13.75 -19.57 5.80
N ILE A 129 13.41 -18.80 4.76
CA ILE A 129 12.40 -19.17 3.75
C ILE A 129 12.83 -20.41 2.98
N LEU A 130 14.11 -20.51 2.59
CA LEU A 130 14.63 -21.69 1.86
C LEU A 130 14.57 -22.97 2.67
N ASN A 131 14.74 -22.89 3.98
CA ASN A 131 14.79 -24.06 4.87
C ASN A 131 13.44 -24.39 5.55
N ASN A 132 12.42 -23.55 5.38
CA ASN A 132 11.13 -23.75 6.03
C ASN A 132 9.99 -23.46 5.04
N ASN A 133 8.85 -24.13 5.23
CA ASN A 133 7.63 -23.77 4.53
C ASN A 133 7.11 -22.46 5.11
N THR A 134 7.18 -21.38 4.33
CA THR A 134 6.96 -20.03 4.85
C THR A 134 6.03 -19.25 3.93
N HIS A 135 5.09 -18.53 4.53
CA HIS A 135 4.40 -17.39 3.91
C HIS A 135 5.00 -16.10 4.44
N LEU A 136 5.19 -15.13 3.57
CA LEU A 136 5.65 -13.80 3.92
C LEU A 136 4.53 -12.80 3.65
N ILE A 137 4.09 -12.08 4.68
CA ILE A 137 3.02 -11.10 4.59
C ILE A 137 3.59 -9.74 4.97
N THR A 138 3.34 -8.74 4.14
CA THR A 138 3.68 -7.35 4.47
C THR A 138 2.44 -6.49 4.65
N LEU A 139 2.47 -5.65 5.67
CA LEU A 139 1.52 -4.56 5.91
C LEU A 139 2.03 -3.24 5.33
N ASN A 140 3.25 -3.23 4.80
CA ASN A 140 3.90 -2.02 4.33
C ASN A 140 3.55 -1.72 2.88
N TYR A 141 3.54 -0.44 2.55
CA TYR A 141 3.48 0.03 1.17
C TYR A 141 4.86 0.10 0.50
N ASP A 142 5.94 -0.05 1.27
CA ASP A 142 7.30 -0.06 0.72
C ASP A 142 7.59 -1.35 -0.05
N LYS A 143 8.63 -1.30 -0.88
CA LYS A 143 9.11 -2.42 -1.68
C LYS A 143 10.48 -2.94 -1.25
N LEU A 144 10.91 -2.62 -0.01
CA LEU A 144 12.25 -2.92 0.50
C LEU A 144 12.65 -4.40 0.35
N ILE A 145 11.74 -5.30 0.68
CA ILE A 145 11.95 -6.75 0.54
C ILE A 145 11.62 -7.19 -0.88
N TYR A 146 10.51 -6.70 -1.44
CA TYR A 146 10.02 -7.11 -2.74
C TYR A 146 11.05 -6.88 -3.85
N ASP A 147 11.68 -5.71 -3.91
CA ASP A 147 12.72 -5.39 -4.92
C ASP A 147 13.90 -6.37 -4.89
N ARG A 148 14.18 -6.97 -3.74
CA ARG A 148 15.29 -7.92 -3.60
C ARG A 148 14.86 -9.35 -3.89
N PHE A 149 13.67 -9.72 -3.46
CA PHE A 149 13.16 -11.09 -3.58
C PHE A 149 12.57 -11.37 -4.97
N SER A 150 11.98 -10.38 -5.63
CA SER A 150 11.40 -10.53 -6.98
C SER A 150 12.44 -10.86 -8.06
N VAL A 151 13.70 -10.47 -7.85
CA VAL A 151 14.81 -10.82 -8.76
C VAL A 151 15.61 -12.03 -8.30
N ASP A 152 15.33 -12.59 -7.14
CA ASP A 152 16.04 -13.75 -6.60
C ASP A 152 15.37 -15.06 -7.09
N GLN A 153 16.10 -15.79 -7.91
CA GLN A 153 15.60 -17.02 -8.55
C GLN A 153 15.23 -18.12 -7.55
N GLU A 154 15.83 -18.15 -6.36
CA GLU A 154 15.51 -19.15 -5.35
C GLU A 154 14.28 -18.77 -4.53
N ILE A 155 13.96 -17.48 -4.44
CA ILE A 155 12.88 -16.96 -3.58
C ILE A 155 11.58 -16.73 -4.35
N MET A 156 11.59 -15.90 -5.41
CA MET A 156 10.35 -15.46 -6.07
C MET A 156 10.36 -15.61 -7.60
N PHE A 157 11.29 -16.36 -8.16
CA PHE A 157 11.33 -16.51 -9.61
C PHE A 157 10.25 -17.48 -10.11
N PHE A 158 9.55 -17.09 -11.17
CA PHE A 158 8.29 -17.56 -11.74
C PHE A 158 7.96 -19.07 -11.63
N ASP A 159 8.90 -19.98 -11.76
CA ASP A 159 8.59 -21.42 -11.79
C ASP A 159 9.36 -22.23 -10.73
N LYS A 160 10.26 -21.63 -9.97
CA LYS A 160 11.21 -22.35 -9.12
C LYS A 160 11.40 -21.75 -7.73
N GLY A 161 10.81 -20.59 -7.47
CA GLY A 161 10.95 -19.90 -6.20
C GLY A 161 10.18 -20.57 -5.07
N ARG A 162 10.55 -20.23 -3.84
CA ARG A 162 9.87 -20.67 -2.62
C ARG A 162 8.64 -19.84 -2.28
N LEU A 163 8.53 -18.64 -2.85
CA LEU A 163 7.40 -17.74 -2.67
C LEU A 163 6.81 -17.33 -4.02
N MET A 164 5.52 -17.09 -4.04
CA MET A 164 4.77 -16.50 -5.16
C MET A 164 3.99 -15.29 -4.67
N ASP A 165 3.93 -14.24 -5.46
CA ASP A 165 3.13 -13.04 -5.17
C ASP A 165 1.70 -13.12 -5.72
N GLY A 166 1.37 -14.17 -6.44
CA GLY A 166 0.06 -14.41 -7.04
C GLY A 166 -0.12 -13.73 -8.40
N PHE A 167 0.94 -13.19 -8.99
CA PHE A 167 0.90 -12.57 -10.32
C PHE A 167 1.90 -13.23 -11.27
N LEU A 168 1.43 -13.55 -12.48
CA LEU A 168 2.29 -13.91 -13.59
C LEU A 168 2.59 -12.66 -14.41
N VAL A 169 3.87 -12.46 -14.71
CA VAL A 169 4.28 -11.49 -15.73
C VAL A 169 4.32 -12.21 -17.07
N ASN A 170 3.50 -11.79 -18.00
CA ASN A 170 3.53 -12.25 -19.38
C ASN A 170 3.65 -11.04 -20.32
N ASP A 171 3.73 -11.28 -21.63
CA ASP A 171 3.86 -10.24 -22.65
C ASP A 171 2.68 -9.24 -22.67
N THR A 172 1.58 -9.55 -22.00
CA THR A 172 0.38 -8.72 -21.91
C THR A 172 0.24 -8.02 -20.55
N GLY A 173 1.18 -8.22 -19.63
CA GLY A 173 1.20 -7.61 -18.30
C GLY A 173 1.03 -8.60 -17.16
N PHE A 174 0.57 -8.12 -16.01
CA PHE A 174 0.32 -8.93 -14.83
C PHE A 174 -1.04 -9.62 -14.93
N THR A 175 -1.06 -10.96 -14.83
CA THR A 175 -2.29 -11.73 -14.67
C THR A 175 -2.32 -12.39 -13.29
N PRO A 176 -3.47 -12.40 -12.59
CA PRO A 176 -3.59 -13.12 -11.34
C PRO A 176 -3.35 -14.61 -11.56
N GLU A 177 -2.43 -15.19 -10.80
CA GLU A 177 -2.17 -16.61 -10.81
C GLU A 177 -2.77 -17.25 -9.56
N ARG A 178 -3.56 -18.30 -9.77
CA ARG A 178 -4.11 -19.13 -8.69
C ARG A 178 -3.42 -20.48 -8.69
N LEU A 179 -2.16 -20.51 -8.31
CA LEU A 179 -1.47 -21.78 -8.08
C LEU A 179 -1.69 -22.24 -6.64
N TRP A 180 -2.46 -23.30 -6.50
CA TRP A 180 -2.63 -24.01 -5.25
C TRP A 180 -1.65 -25.18 -5.23
N GLY A 181 -0.45 -24.96 -4.68
CA GLY A 181 0.56 -25.99 -4.51
C GLY A 181 0.89 -26.22 -3.05
N SER A 182 1.08 -27.47 -2.66
CA SER A 182 1.39 -27.83 -1.26
C SER A 182 2.82 -27.51 -0.82
N SER A 183 3.66 -26.97 -1.70
CA SER A 183 5.09 -26.74 -1.44
C SER A 183 5.56 -25.30 -1.67
N ILE A 184 4.68 -24.40 -2.09
CA ILE A 184 5.02 -23.02 -2.43
C ILE A 184 4.36 -22.08 -1.41
N GLY A 185 5.14 -21.18 -0.83
CA GLY A 185 4.65 -20.09 0.04
C GLY A 185 4.16 -18.91 -0.78
N TYR A 186 3.57 -17.93 -0.10
CA TYR A 186 3.07 -16.71 -0.71
C TYR A 186 3.77 -15.49 -0.14
N TYR A 187 4.07 -14.54 -1.02
CA TYR A 187 4.38 -13.17 -0.65
C TYR A 187 3.10 -12.33 -0.82
N ILE A 188 2.56 -11.82 0.28
CA ILE A 188 1.26 -11.16 0.28
C ILE A 188 1.41 -9.71 0.73
N HIS A 189 0.96 -8.77 -0.10
CA HIS A 189 0.74 -7.37 0.28
C HIS A 189 -0.68 -7.24 0.85
N LEU A 190 -0.84 -7.26 2.17
CA LEU A 190 -2.14 -7.36 2.81
C LEU A 190 -3.03 -6.13 2.58
N HIS A 191 -2.43 -4.95 2.51
CA HIS A 191 -3.11 -3.69 2.20
C HIS A 191 -3.06 -3.31 0.70
N GLY A 192 -2.64 -4.25 -0.16
CA GLY A 192 -2.31 -3.95 -1.53
C GLY A 192 -0.91 -3.31 -1.65
N SER A 193 -0.55 -2.94 -2.87
CA SER A 193 0.72 -2.28 -3.16
C SER A 193 0.55 -1.33 -4.34
N PRO A 194 1.29 -0.20 -4.38
CA PRO A 194 1.39 0.63 -5.57
C PRO A 194 1.93 -0.10 -6.81
N LEU A 195 2.52 -1.30 -6.65
CA LEU A 195 2.90 -2.19 -7.76
C LEU A 195 1.69 -2.69 -8.57
N PHE A 196 0.54 -2.84 -7.92
CA PHE A 196 -0.65 -3.50 -8.49
C PHE A 196 -1.77 -2.48 -8.66
N TYR A 197 -1.57 -1.49 -9.52
CA TYR A 197 -2.63 -0.57 -9.90
C TYR A 197 -3.21 -0.97 -11.27
N THR A 198 -4.50 -0.89 -11.39
CA THR A 198 -5.18 -0.97 -12.66
C THR A 198 -5.22 0.41 -13.30
N ASP A 199 -4.86 0.52 -14.55
CA ASP A 199 -5.08 1.73 -15.33
C ASP A 199 -6.60 1.88 -15.57
N LEU A 200 -7.26 2.63 -14.71
CA LEU A 200 -8.71 2.91 -14.79
C LEU A 200 -9.09 3.81 -15.98
N LYS A 201 -8.16 4.07 -16.91
CA LYS A 201 -8.36 4.90 -18.10
C LYS A 201 -8.75 4.13 -19.35
N LYS A 202 -9.24 2.91 -19.23
CA LYS A 202 -9.73 2.12 -20.38
C LYS A 202 -11.15 1.62 -20.12
N ASP A 203 -12.07 2.54 -19.86
CA ASP A 203 -13.52 2.33 -20.10
C ASP A 203 -14.15 3.64 -20.57
#